data_967c25fc0bca336f3a70edac2e16b73c
#
_entry.id   967c25fc0bca336f3a70edac2e16b73c
#
_cell.length_a   1.000
_cell.length_b   1.000
_cell.length_c   1.000
_cell.angle_alpha   90.00
_cell.angle_beta   90.00
_cell.angle_gamma   90.00
#
_symmetry.space_group_name_H-M   'P 1'
#
loop_
_entity.id
_entity.type
_entity.pdbx_description
1 polymer ?
#
loop_
_entity_poly.entity_id
_entity_poly.type
_entity_poly.pdbx_seq_one_letter_code
_entity_poly.pdbx_strand_id
1 'polypeptide(L)'
;MNKLILKTALLASISLVSVVTAQELPTTDLATVNGEKISVERYRDFLFTTIGSNELARLVDTVLIEQAAKAFDIVIDADVLAQRVDGMWRDLFAPGSEEEFLKTYLPQGFNKEMAGAALRASALTQLQLEHYIVATRIITDQKLEKSFTAQYGHNGIRTEVAHIMIMPHNIRATALANDTVISFENAKQLAFDRAKECLQKLSAGAPYSEMVTEYSHDNTSKLNKGILPTYRPGMYGEAFSTEVERLGATQTSGIAVESGAGYHIIRVHSRVVTLLSDVRITLTKDLLEAPADISEIKQTIIDLRAAAKIEY
;
A
#
# COMPACT_ATOMS: atom_id res chain seq x y z
N MET A 1 13.83 -8.20 -9.25
CA MET A 1 13.11 -9.11 -10.15
C MET A 1 11.76 -8.58 -10.63
N ASN A 2 11.06 -7.74 -9.85
CA ASN A 2 9.69 -7.28 -10.21
C ASN A 2 9.60 -6.11 -11.23
N LYS A 3 10.66 -5.31 -11.40
CA LYS A 3 10.62 -4.16 -12.35
C LYS A 3 10.71 -4.58 -13.83
N LEU A 4 11.36 -5.70 -14.13
CA LEU A 4 11.48 -6.19 -15.51
C LEU A 4 10.17 -6.84 -16.00
N ILE A 5 9.49 -7.56 -15.12
CA ILE A 5 8.18 -8.18 -15.42
C ILE A 5 7.09 -7.10 -15.60
N LEU A 6 7.15 -6.01 -14.82
CA LEU A 6 6.22 -4.89 -14.99
C LEU A 6 6.46 -4.13 -16.30
N LYS A 7 7.73 -3.97 -16.71
CA LYS A 7 8.10 -3.36 -18.00
C LYS A 7 7.65 -4.19 -19.19
N THR A 8 7.76 -5.52 -19.12
CA THR A 8 7.29 -6.43 -20.19
C THR A 8 5.76 -6.50 -20.27
N ALA A 9 5.07 -6.47 -19.13
CA ALA A 9 3.61 -6.43 -19.11
C ALA A 9 3.07 -5.06 -19.62
N LEU A 10 3.78 -3.97 -19.35
CA LEU A 10 3.38 -2.65 -19.83
C LEU A 10 3.69 -2.46 -21.33
N LEU A 11 4.77 -3.08 -21.86
CA LEU A 11 5.05 -3.12 -23.29
C LEU A 11 4.02 -3.97 -24.06
N ALA A 12 3.57 -5.07 -23.47
CA ALA A 12 2.43 -5.83 -24.00
C ALA A 12 1.12 -5.01 -23.95
N SER A 13 1.02 -4.03 -23.03
CA SER A 13 -0.14 -3.14 -22.92
C SER A 13 -0.09 -1.90 -23.83
N ILE A 14 1.06 -1.60 -24.43
CA ILE A 14 1.20 -0.60 -25.48
C ILE A 14 0.70 -1.14 -26.83
N SER A 15 0.38 -2.43 -26.90
CA SER A 15 -0.17 -3.04 -28.09
C SER A 15 -1.59 -2.51 -28.36
N LEU A 16 -1.68 -1.52 -29.25
CA LEU A 16 -2.82 -1.26 -30.10
C LEU A 16 -4.15 -0.81 -29.40
N VAL A 17 -4.16 0.35 -28.79
CA VAL A 17 -5.32 1.22 -29.00
C VAL A 17 -4.82 2.36 -29.90
N SER A 18 -4.86 2.11 -31.19
CA SER A 18 -4.59 3.11 -32.19
C SER A 18 -5.77 4.07 -32.27
N VAL A 19 -5.64 5.24 -31.66
CA VAL A 19 -6.08 6.41 -32.38
C VAL A 19 -4.97 6.67 -33.40
N VAL A 20 -4.89 5.84 -34.38
CA VAL A 20 -4.26 6.18 -35.66
C VAL A 20 -5.14 7.26 -36.25
N THR A 21 -4.73 8.51 -36.21
CA THR A 21 -5.05 9.40 -37.32
C THR A 21 -4.81 8.55 -38.56
N ALA A 22 -5.84 8.34 -39.37
CA ALA A 22 -5.92 7.38 -40.45
C ALA A 22 -4.65 7.38 -41.33
N GLN A 23 -3.59 6.78 -40.84
CA GLN A 23 -2.54 6.28 -41.69
C GLN A 23 -3.12 4.97 -42.20
N GLU A 24 -3.53 4.96 -43.49
CA GLU A 24 -4.05 3.76 -44.14
C GLU A 24 -3.11 2.61 -43.76
N LEU A 25 -3.66 1.56 -43.16
CA LEU A 25 -2.89 0.34 -42.91
C LEU A 25 -2.26 -0.06 -44.25
N PRO A 26 -0.96 -0.42 -44.26
CA PRO A 26 -0.34 -0.86 -45.50
C PRO A 26 -1.22 -1.92 -46.13
N THR A 27 -1.69 -1.65 -47.37
CA THR A 27 -2.57 -2.61 -48.08
C THR A 27 -1.77 -3.76 -48.71
N THR A 28 -0.46 -3.75 -48.51
CA THR A 28 0.50 -4.66 -49.13
C THR A 28 1.40 -5.32 -48.05
N ASP A 29 2.47 -5.94 -48.50
CA ASP A 29 3.41 -6.67 -47.66
C ASP A 29 4.10 -5.78 -46.62
N LEU A 30 4.08 -6.22 -45.36
CA LEU A 30 4.70 -5.52 -44.23
C LEU A 30 6.23 -5.64 -44.19
N ALA A 31 6.73 -6.79 -44.63
CA ALA A 31 8.15 -7.09 -44.68
C ALA A 31 8.45 -8.19 -45.71
N THR A 32 9.72 -8.28 -46.07
CA THR A 32 10.25 -9.40 -46.90
C THR A 32 11.47 -10.01 -46.20
N VAL A 33 11.44 -11.31 -45.97
CA VAL A 33 12.54 -12.07 -45.35
C VAL A 33 13.05 -13.08 -46.34
N ASN A 34 14.27 -12.93 -46.82
CA ASN A 34 14.90 -13.82 -47.82
C ASN A 34 14.05 -14.05 -49.08
N GLY A 35 13.29 -13.01 -49.51
CA GLY A 35 12.38 -13.10 -50.65
C GLY A 35 10.96 -13.53 -50.34
N GLU A 36 10.67 -14.04 -49.14
CA GLU A 36 9.32 -14.40 -48.69
C GLU A 36 8.63 -13.14 -48.08
N LYS A 37 7.43 -12.86 -48.56
CA LYS A 37 6.65 -11.72 -48.15
C LYS A 37 5.80 -12.00 -46.90
N ILE A 38 5.78 -11.08 -45.94
CA ILE A 38 4.87 -11.08 -44.81
C ILE A 38 3.72 -10.13 -45.14
N SER A 39 2.58 -10.72 -45.53
CA SER A 39 1.37 -9.91 -45.80
C SER A 39 0.72 -9.39 -44.52
N VAL A 40 -0.09 -8.33 -44.64
CA VAL A 40 -0.93 -7.80 -43.56
C VAL A 40 -1.84 -8.88 -43.01
N GLU A 41 -2.40 -9.74 -43.84
CA GLU A 41 -3.28 -10.83 -43.44
C GLU A 41 -2.54 -11.87 -42.57
N ARG A 42 -1.36 -12.35 -43.02
CA ARG A 42 -0.51 -13.29 -42.26
C ARG A 42 -0.14 -12.68 -40.89
N TYR A 43 0.17 -11.39 -40.84
CA TYR A 43 0.50 -10.71 -39.59
C TYR A 43 -0.72 -10.59 -38.68
N ARG A 44 -1.88 -10.24 -39.22
CA ARG A 44 -3.14 -10.21 -38.47
C ARG A 44 -3.48 -11.55 -37.87
N ASP A 45 -3.38 -12.63 -38.64
CA ASP A 45 -3.66 -14.00 -38.17
C ASP A 45 -2.67 -14.45 -37.10
N PHE A 46 -1.40 -14.09 -37.26
CA PHE A 46 -0.38 -14.31 -36.23
C PHE A 46 -0.72 -13.55 -34.92
N LEU A 47 -1.09 -12.28 -34.98
CA LEU A 47 -1.49 -11.53 -33.79
C LEU A 47 -2.73 -12.15 -33.15
N PHE A 48 -3.73 -12.48 -33.92
CA PHE A 48 -4.97 -13.07 -33.40
C PHE A 48 -4.73 -14.40 -32.70
N THR A 49 -3.89 -15.28 -33.28
CA THR A 49 -3.60 -16.58 -32.69
C THR A 49 -2.66 -16.55 -31.49
N THR A 50 -1.75 -15.56 -31.41
CA THR A 50 -0.73 -15.49 -30.35
C THR A 50 -1.17 -14.65 -29.16
N ILE A 51 -1.82 -13.51 -29.40
CA ILE A 51 -2.19 -12.55 -28.33
C ILE A 51 -3.66 -12.11 -28.41
N GLY A 52 -4.37 -12.45 -29.50
CA GLY A 52 -5.65 -11.84 -29.85
C GLY A 52 -6.75 -11.97 -28.81
N SER A 53 -6.87 -13.13 -28.15
CA SER A 53 -7.91 -13.33 -27.12
C SER A 53 -7.74 -12.42 -25.91
N ASN A 54 -6.50 -12.23 -25.45
CA ASN A 54 -6.22 -11.34 -24.32
C ASN A 54 -6.41 -9.87 -24.68
N GLU A 55 -5.96 -9.47 -25.87
CA GLU A 55 -6.09 -8.09 -26.34
C GLU A 55 -7.55 -7.74 -26.68
N LEU A 56 -8.32 -8.71 -27.21
CA LEU A 56 -9.77 -8.51 -27.42
C LEU A 56 -10.49 -8.30 -26.09
N ALA A 57 -10.17 -9.10 -25.06
CA ALA A 57 -10.77 -8.92 -23.75
C ALA A 57 -10.45 -7.52 -23.14
N ARG A 58 -9.23 -7.03 -23.34
CA ARG A 58 -8.84 -5.67 -22.91
C ARG A 58 -9.55 -4.58 -23.69
N LEU A 59 -9.72 -4.76 -25.00
CA LEU A 59 -10.49 -3.82 -25.82
C LEU A 59 -11.95 -3.80 -25.39
N VAL A 60 -12.55 -4.94 -25.07
CA VAL A 60 -13.89 -5.02 -24.48
C VAL A 60 -13.97 -4.19 -23.21
N ASP A 61 -13.01 -4.33 -22.28
CA ASP A 61 -12.97 -3.51 -21.07
C ASP A 61 -12.88 -2.02 -21.37
N THR A 62 -12.02 -1.63 -22.31
CA THR A 62 -11.89 -0.23 -22.73
C THR A 62 -13.23 0.31 -23.24
N VAL A 63 -13.93 -0.40 -24.12
CA VAL A 63 -15.23 0.00 -24.65
C VAL A 63 -16.28 0.11 -23.54
N LEU A 64 -16.30 -0.81 -22.60
CA LEU A 64 -17.23 -0.76 -21.47
C LEU A 64 -16.97 0.46 -20.57
N ILE A 65 -15.70 0.77 -20.30
CA ILE A 65 -15.30 1.95 -19.53
C ILE A 65 -15.68 3.24 -20.25
N GLU A 66 -15.43 3.33 -21.55
CA GLU A 66 -15.82 4.50 -22.37
C GLU A 66 -17.34 4.69 -22.35
N GLN A 67 -18.13 3.62 -22.49
CA GLN A 67 -19.58 3.67 -22.41
C GLN A 67 -20.07 4.12 -21.04
N ALA A 68 -19.47 3.59 -19.97
CA ALA A 68 -19.78 3.97 -18.60
C ALA A 68 -19.43 5.45 -18.34
N ALA A 69 -18.25 5.90 -18.75
CA ALA A 69 -17.82 7.28 -18.63
C ALA A 69 -18.78 8.23 -19.37
N LYS A 70 -19.18 7.86 -20.57
CA LYS A 70 -20.14 8.64 -21.36
C LYS A 70 -21.52 8.70 -20.71
N ALA A 71 -21.99 7.59 -20.15
CA ALA A 71 -23.30 7.52 -19.49
C ALA A 71 -23.38 8.40 -18.22
N PHE A 72 -22.24 8.71 -17.61
CA PHE A 72 -22.12 9.56 -16.43
C PHE A 72 -21.55 10.95 -16.72
N ASP A 73 -21.49 11.36 -18.00
CA ASP A 73 -20.96 12.66 -18.45
C ASP A 73 -19.54 12.96 -17.92
N ILE A 74 -18.71 11.90 -17.78
CA ILE A 74 -17.36 12.04 -17.27
C ILE A 74 -16.46 12.63 -18.35
N VAL A 75 -15.98 13.84 -18.09
CA VAL A 75 -15.02 14.56 -18.94
C VAL A 75 -13.67 14.61 -18.20
N ILE A 76 -12.64 14.14 -18.86
CA ILE A 76 -11.28 14.21 -18.31
C ILE A 76 -10.62 15.50 -18.75
N ASP A 77 -10.18 16.29 -17.79
CA ASP A 77 -9.45 17.53 -18.04
C ASP A 77 -8.14 17.27 -18.80
N ALA A 78 -7.83 18.13 -19.77
CA ALA A 78 -6.66 17.96 -20.64
C ALA A 78 -5.33 18.00 -19.87
N ASP A 79 -5.23 18.85 -18.84
CA ASP A 79 -4.02 18.99 -18.03
C ASP A 79 -3.85 17.79 -17.09
N VAL A 80 -4.94 17.25 -16.53
CA VAL A 80 -4.93 16.02 -15.74
C VAL A 80 -4.47 14.84 -16.60
N LEU A 81 -4.99 14.74 -17.82
CA LEU A 81 -4.55 13.69 -18.75
C LEU A 81 -3.07 13.84 -19.11
N ALA A 82 -2.61 15.06 -19.41
CA ALA A 82 -1.21 15.31 -19.73
C ALA A 82 -0.29 14.93 -18.55
N GLN A 83 -0.63 15.33 -17.33
CA GLN A 83 0.14 14.97 -16.13
C GLN A 83 0.19 13.45 -15.91
N ARG A 84 -0.90 12.73 -16.14
CA ARG A 84 -0.93 11.25 -16.04
C ARG A 84 0.00 10.63 -17.09
N VAL A 85 -0.04 11.08 -18.33
CA VAL A 85 0.85 10.61 -19.41
C VAL A 85 2.30 10.86 -19.08
N ASP A 86 2.66 12.05 -18.58
CA ASP A 86 4.01 12.38 -18.15
C ASP A 86 4.49 11.52 -16.98
N GLY A 87 3.60 11.20 -16.05
CA GLY A 87 3.86 10.24 -14.97
C GLY A 87 4.17 8.85 -15.50
N MET A 88 3.29 8.32 -16.36
CA MET A 88 3.47 7.01 -16.98
C MET A 88 4.76 6.93 -17.81
N TRP A 89 5.10 8.01 -18.52
CA TRP A 89 6.34 8.09 -19.28
C TRP A 89 7.57 8.03 -18.37
N ARG A 90 7.58 8.78 -17.27
CA ARG A 90 8.68 8.74 -16.28
C ARG A 90 8.83 7.39 -15.60
N ASP A 91 7.73 6.68 -15.35
CA ASP A 91 7.76 5.35 -14.72
C ASP A 91 8.31 4.27 -15.66
N LEU A 92 8.16 4.47 -16.98
CA LEU A 92 8.72 3.58 -18.00
C LEU A 92 10.24 3.68 -18.09
N PHE A 93 10.79 4.87 -17.94
CA PHE A 93 12.19 5.16 -18.22
C PHE A 93 12.92 5.59 -16.95
N ALA A 94 14.09 4.98 -16.68
CA ALA A 94 15.04 5.59 -15.79
C ALA A 94 15.60 6.86 -16.44
N PRO A 95 16.00 7.88 -15.67
CA PRO A 95 16.61 9.09 -16.23
C PRO A 95 17.75 8.76 -17.21
N GLY A 96 17.66 9.29 -18.43
CA GLY A 96 18.65 9.10 -19.49
C GLY A 96 18.57 7.78 -20.29
N SER A 97 17.64 6.87 -19.97
CA SER A 97 17.52 5.57 -20.66
C SER A 97 16.45 5.53 -21.75
N GLU A 98 15.73 6.62 -22.00
CA GLU A 98 14.63 6.68 -22.96
C GLU A 98 15.09 6.33 -24.39
N GLU A 99 16.13 6.97 -24.87
CA GLU A 99 16.64 6.77 -26.24
C GLU A 99 17.15 5.34 -26.46
N GLU A 100 17.88 4.79 -25.48
CA GLU A 100 18.37 3.42 -25.52
C GLU A 100 17.22 2.42 -25.49
N PHE A 101 16.19 2.68 -24.66
CA PHE A 101 15.00 1.86 -24.59
C PHE A 101 14.24 1.86 -25.91
N LEU A 102 13.99 3.03 -26.51
CA LEU A 102 13.28 3.15 -27.79
C LEU A 102 14.03 2.39 -28.91
N LYS A 103 15.37 2.49 -28.95
CA LYS A 103 16.20 1.75 -29.91
C LYS A 103 16.15 0.24 -29.71
N THR A 104 16.09 -0.23 -28.47
CA THR A 104 16.25 -1.65 -28.12
C THR A 104 14.93 -2.41 -28.14
N TYR A 105 13.85 -1.78 -27.70
CA TYR A 105 12.59 -2.47 -27.39
C TYR A 105 11.43 -2.12 -28.32
N LEU A 106 11.53 -1.07 -29.13
CA LEU A 106 10.48 -0.76 -30.10
C LEU A 106 10.76 -1.42 -31.44
N PRO A 107 9.76 -2.04 -32.04
CA PRO A 107 9.87 -2.60 -33.40
C PRO A 107 10.24 -1.50 -34.43
N GLN A 108 10.86 -1.88 -35.52
CA GLN A 108 11.08 -0.93 -36.62
C GLN A 108 9.72 -0.35 -37.09
N GLY A 109 9.66 0.98 -37.22
CA GLY A 109 8.43 1.70 -37.55
C GLY A 109 7.62 2.21 -36.33
N PHE A 110 7.95 1.76 -35.13
CA PHE A 110 7.36 2.34 -33.91
C PHE A 110 8.24 3.49 -33.42
N ASN A 111 7.64 4.63 -33.12
CA ASN A 111 8.36 5.82 -32.71
C ASN A 111 7.81 6.41 -31.40
N LYS A 112 8.48 7.44 -30.88
CA LYS A 112 8.08 8.14 -29.65
C LYS A 112 6.65 8.69 -29.69
N GLU A 113 6.22 9.19 -30.85
CA GLU A 113 4.90 9.75 -31.03
C GLU A 113 3.81 8.66 -30.90
N MET A 114 4.01 7.50 -31.53
CA MET A 114 3.11 6.36 -31.40
C MET A 114 3.08 5.81 -29.96
N ALA A 115 4.23 5.74 -29.29
CA ALA A 115 4.29 5.37 -27.87
C ALA A 115 3.52 6.37 -27.00
N GLY A 116 3.68 7.66 -27.25
CA GLY A 116 2.96 8.72 -26.55
C GLY A 116 1.45 8.64 -26.77
N ALA A 117 1.00 8.35 -28.00
CA ALA A 117 -0.42 8.17 -28.33
C ALA A 117 -1.01 6.95 -27.58
N ALA A 118 -0.29 5.83 -27.53
CA ALA A 118 -0.72 4.63 -26.80
C ALA A 118 -0.80 4.88 -25.29
N LEU A 119 0.17 5.58 -24.71
CA LEU A 119 0.13 5.99 -23.31
C LEU A 119 -1.04 6.92 -23.00
N ARG A 120 -1.30 7.88 -23.90
CA ARG A 120 -2.43 8.81 -23.76
C ARG A 120 -3.77 8.06 -23.78
N ALA A 121 -3.96 7.11 -24.69
CA ALA A 121 -5.16 6.27 -24.72
C ALA A 121 -5.32 5.45 -23.43
N SER A 122 -4.26 4.82 -22.98
CA SER A 122 -4.26 4.07 -21.71
C SER A 122 -4.55 4.96 -20.50
N ALA A 123 -3.92 6.13 -20.42
CA ALA A 123 -4.15 7.11 -19.36
C ALA A 123 -5.61 7.60 -19.33
N LEU A 124 -6.19 7.86 -20.52
CA LEU A 124 -7.58 8.29 -20.63
C LEU A 124 -8.54 7.23 -20.10
N THR A 125 -8.38 5.98 -20.52
CA THR A 125 -9.22 4.85 -20.04
C THR A 125 -9.10 4.67 -18.52
N GLN A 126 -7.88 4.74 -17.97
CA GLN A 126 -7.67 4.65 -16.53
C GLN A 126 -8.36 5.79 -15.77
N LEU A 127 -8.19 7.02 -16.21
CA LEU A 127 -8.83 8.19 -15.60
C LEU A 127 -10.36 8.12 -15.70
N GLN A 128 -10.89 7.70 -16.84
CA GLN A 128 -12.34 7.50 -17.01
C GLN A 128 -12.87 6.46 -16.00
N LEU A 129 -12.18 5.34 -15.83
CA LEU A 129 -12.55 4.31 -14.85
C LEU A 129 -12.47 4.83 -13.41
N GLU A 130 -11.38 5.50 -13.06
CA GLU A 130 -11.20 6.09 -11.72
C GLU A 130 -12.32 7.10 -11.41
N HIS A 131 -12.63 8.00 -12.34
CA HIS A 131 -13.68 8.99 -12.18
C HIS A 131 -15.07 8.34 -12.13
N TYR A 132 -15.31 7.29 -12.92
CA TYR A 132 -16.55 6.52 -12.87
C TYR A 132 -16.75 5.86 -11.50
N ILE A 133 -15.70 5.23 -10.96
CA ILE A 133 -15.72 4.63 -9.62
C ILE A 133 -16.07 5.67 -8.55
N VAL A 134 -15.42 6.83 -8.59
CA VAL A 134 -15.69 7.92 -7.64
C VAL A 134 -17.11 8.43 -7.78
N ALA A 135 -17.59 8.62 -9.01
CA ALA A 135 -18.96 9.12 -9.28
C ALA A 135 -20.06 8.15 -8.85
N THR A 136 -19.79 6.84 -8.91
CA THR A 136 -20.77 5.79 -8.59
C THR A 136 -20.57 5.17 -7.21
N ARG A 137 -19.54 5.60 -6.46
CA ARG A 137 -19.13 5.01 -5.20
C ARG A 137 -20.23 5.09 -4.14
N ILE A 138 -20.56 3.95 -3.55
CA ILE A 138 -21.45 3.85 -2.41
C ILE A 138 -20.63 3.51 -1.16
N ILE A 139 -20.76 4.33 -0.13
CA ILE A 139 -20.11 4.07 1.15
C ILE A 139 -21.08 3.25 2.02
N THR A 140 -20.76 1.95 2.14
CA THR A 140 -21.51 1.06 3.04
C THR A 140 -21.10 1.29 4.50
N ASP A 141 -21.97 0.95 5.45
CA ASP A 141 -21.63 1.01 6.87
C ASP A 141 -20.40 0.15 7.20
N GLN A 142 -20.23 -0.99 6.54
CA GLN A 142 -19.06 -1.85 6.71
C GLN A 142 -17.75 -1.14 6.26
N LYS A 143 -17.77 -0.44 5.12
CA LYS A 143 -16.61 0.33 4.62
C LYS A 143 -16.29 1.48 5.55
N LEU A 144 -17.33 2.15 6.05
CA LEU A 144 -17.21 3.24 7.02
C LEU A 144 -16.59 2.75 8.34
N GLU A 145 -17.10 1.65 8.90
CA GLU A 145 -16.62 1.06 10.15
C GLU A 145 -15.17 0.58 10.03
N LYS A 146 -14.83 -0.05 8.91
CA LYS A 146 -13.45 -0.46 8.61
C LYS A 146 -12.49 0.73 8.58
N SER A 147 -12.89 1.82 7.91
CA SER A 147 -12.09 3.03 7.83
C SER A 147 -11.99 3.73 9.20
N PHE A 148 -13.09 3.79 9.94
CA PHE A 148 -13.13 4.32 11.30
C PHE A 148 -12.16 3.56 12.22
N THR A 149 -12.24 2.23 12.22
CA THR A 149 -11.34 1.40 13.03
C THR A 149 -9.87 1.57 12.64
N ALA A 150 -9.59 1.70 11.34
CA ALA A 150 -8.21 1.91 10.86
C ALA A 150 -7.65 3.26 11.30
N GLN A 151 -8.48 4.32 11.30
CA GLN A 151 -8.05 5.67 11.60
C GLN A 151 -8.09 6.00 13.09
N TYR A 152 -9.11 5.54 13.82
CA TYR A 152 -9.35 5.90 15.21
C TYR A 152 -9.15 4.75 16.20
N GLY A 153 -8.78 3.54 15.72
CA GLY A 153 -8.59 2.35 16.54
C GLY A 153 -9.88 1.56 16.77
N HIS A 154 -9.75 0.40 17.40
CA HIS A 154 -10.89 -0.45 17.71
C HIS A 154 -11.86 0.29 18.63
N ASN A 155 -13.14 0.30 18.27
CA ASN A 155 -14.19 1.08 18.96
C ASN A 155 -13.85 2.58 19.12
N GLY A 156 -13.04 3.13 18.22
CA GLY A 156 -12.63 4.53 18.27
C GLY A 156 -11.63 4.87 19.39
N ILE A 157 -11.00 3.88 19.99
CA ILE A 157 -10.07 4.09 21.08
C ILE A 157 -8.63 4.04 20.55
N ARG A 158 -7.94 5.18 20.61
CA ARG A 158 -6.49 5.28 20.39
C ARG A 158 -5.78 5.44 21.71
N THR A 159 -4.94 4.47 22.04
CA THR A 159 -4.12 4.50 23.24
C THR A 159 -2.66 4.62 22.84
N GLU A 160 -2.00 5.66 23.30
CA GLU A 160 -0.56 5.81 23.19
C GLU A 160 0.08 5.22 24.44
N VAL A 161 0.91 4.20 24.24
CA VAL A 161 1.53 3.42 25.28
C VAL A 161 3.04 3.60 25.24
N ALA A 162 3.64 3.79 26.40
CA ALA A 162 5.07 3.71 26.58
C ALA A 162 5.41 2.51 27.47
N HIS A 163 6.59 1.93 27.29
CA HIS A 163 7.09 0.91 28.17
C HIS A 163 8.57 1.05 28.52
N ILE A 164 8.95 0.50 29.66
CA ILE A 164 10.32 0.18 30.01
C ILE A 164 10.41 -1.34 29.95
N MET A 165 11.23 -1.87 29.05
CA MET A 165 11.36 -3.31 28.85
C MET A 165 12.70 -3.82 29.38
N ILE A 166 12.67 -4.76 30.32
CA ILE A 166 13.85 -5.35 30.93
C ILE A 166 13.94 -6.82 30.52
N MET A 167 14.90 -7.11 29.65
CA MET A 167 15.05 -8.42 29.01
C MET A 167 16.09 -9.29 29.74
N PRO A 168 15.74 -10.51 30.18
CA PRO A 168 16.70 -11.46 30.74
C PRO A 168 17.86 -11.78 29.80
N HIS A 169 17.60 -11.88 28.51
CA HIS A 169 18.63 -12.11 27.50
C HIS A 169 19.72 -11.02 27.48
N ASN A 170 19.32 -9.75 27.63
CA ASN A 170 20.28 -8.63 27.67
C ASN A 170 21.11 -8.65 28.94
N ILE A 171 20.49 -9.00 30.08
CA ILE A 171 21.21 -9.16 31.36
C ILE A 171 22.25 -10.30 31.27
N ARG A 172 21.85 -11.43 30.68
CA ARG A 172 22.76 -12.54 30.42
C ARG A 172 23.89 -12.19 29.48
N ALA A 173 23.61 -11.47 28.41
CA ALA A 173 24.62 -11.01 27.47
C ALA A 173 25.61 -10.03 28.13
N THR A 174 25.14 -9.13 28.98
CA THR A 174 25.98 -8.20 29.75
C THR A 174 26.85 -8.94 30.75
N ALA A 175 26.31 -9.94 31.45
CA ALA A 175 27.09 -10.77 32.37
C ALA A 175 28.21 -11.53 31.64
N LEU A 176 27.91 -12.11 30.48
CA LEU A 176 28.88 -12.81 29.64
C LEU A 176 29.98 -11.86 29.12
N ALA A 177 29.65 -10.64 28.76
CA ALA A 177 30.61 -9.61 28.34
C ALA A 177 31.56 -9.20 29.48
N ASN A 178 31.20 -9.47 30.73
CA ASN A 178 32.02 -9.27 31.95
C ASN A 178 32.56 -10.60 32.50
N ASP A 179 32.81 -11.58 31.64
CA ASP A 179 33.36 -12.90 31.99
C ASP A 179 32.56 -13.67 33.03
N THR A 180 31.25 -13.36 33.19
CA THR A 180 30.39 -14.02 34.17
C THR A 180 29.32 -14.84 33.47
N VAL A 181 29.28 -16.14 33.69
CA VAL A 181 28.25 -17.03 33.15
C VAL A 181 27.12 -17.20 34.16
N ILE A 182 25.91 -16.75 33.77
CA ILE A 182 24.71 -16.95 34.60
C ILE A 182 23.66 -17.78 33.85
N SER A 183 22.87 -18.56 34.58
CA SER A 183 21.73 -19.29 34.00
C SER A 183 20.66 -18.34 33.52
N PHE A 184 19.78 -18.81 32.61
CA PHE A 184 18.65 -17.98 32.16
C PHE A 184 17.69 -17.67 33.33
N GLU A 185 17.49 -18.61 34.23
CA GLU A 185 16.64 -18.42 35.40
C GLU A 185 17.19 -17.34 36.35
N ASN A 186 18.50 -17.34 36.58
CA ASN A 186 19.13 -16.26 37.35
C ASN A 186 19.01 -14.90 36.63
N ALA A 187 19.17 -14.89 35.30
CA ALA A 187 18.97 -13.65 34.49
C ALA A 187 17.52 -13.15 34.56
N LYS A 188 16.56 -14.07 34.59
CA LYS A 188 15.12 -13.75 34.74
C LYS A 188 14.84 -13.14 36.12
N GLN A 189 15.40 -13.71 37.18
CA GLN A 189 15.29 -13.17 38.53
C GLN A 189 15.91 -11.76 38.63
N LEU A 190 17.11 -11.58 38.09
CA LEU A 190 17.77 -10.28 38.04
C LEU A 190 16.97 -9.23 37.22
N ALA A 191 16.32 -9.65 36.12
CA ALA A 191 15.45 -8.79 35.37
C ALA A 191 14.23 -8.33 36.16
N PHE A 192 13.63 -9.25 36.93
CA PHE A 192 12.53 -8.95 37.81
C PHE A 192 12.92 -7.98 38.93
N ASP A 193 14.05 -8.24 39.60
CA ASP A 193 14.54 -7.37 40.67
C ASP A 193 14.87 -5.96 40.16
N ARG A 194 15.46 -5.87 38.95
CA ARG A 194 15.73 -4.60 38.28
C ARG A 194 14.42 -3.86 37.91
N ALA A 195 13.37 -4.60 37.51
CA ALA A 195 12.05 -4.01 37.27
C ALA A 195 11.43 -3.45 38.56
N LYS A 196 11.56 -4.17 39.68
CA LYS A 196 11.13 -3.69 41.00
C LYS A 196 11.87 -2.44 41.45
N GLU A 197 13.18 -2.39 41.29
CA GLU A 197 13.99 -1.20 41.57
C GLU A 197 13.50 0.01 40.77
N CYS A 198 13.27 -0.18 39.48
CA CYS A 198 12.74 0.86 38.59
C CYS A 198 11.35 1.35 39.08
N LEU A 199 10.45 0.45 39.44
CA LEU A 199 9.14 0.79 40.01
C LEU A 199 9.25 1.58 41.31
N GLN A 200 10.21 1.23 42.21
CA GLN A 200 10.47 1.97 43.44
C GLN A 200 10.93 3.40 43.16
N LYS A 201 11.84 3.60 42.20
CA LYS A 201 12.29 4.93 41.76
C LYS A 201 11.13 5.75 41.15
N LEU A 202 10.30 5.14 40.30
CA LEU A 202 9.12 5.79 39.73
C LEU A 202 8.12 6.20 40.82
N SER A 203 7.87 5.33 41.81
CA SER A 203 6.98 5.66 42.93
C SER A 203 7.55 6.74 43.87
N ALA A 204 8.86 6.87 43.91
CA ALA A 204 9.55 7.98 44.59
C ALA A 204 9.59 9.29 43.79
N GLY A 205 8.98 9.31 42.58
CA GLY A 205 8.84 10.52 41.74
C GLY A 205 9.91 10.67 40.67
N ALA A 206 10.73 9.67 40.39
CA ALA A 206 11.68 9.74 39.29
C ALA A 206 10.96 9.92 37.95
N PRO A 207 11.47 10.78 37.04
CA PRO A 207 10.88 10.98 35.72
C PRO A 207 10.88 9.69 34.89
N TYR A 208 9.73 9.33 34.30
CA TYR A 208 9.59 8.13 33.49
C TYR A 208 10.61 8.04 32.35
N SER A 209 10.89 9.16 31.68
CA SER A 209 11.84 9.24 30.58
C SER A 209 13.30 8.95 31.01
N GLU A 210 13.67 9.31 32.23
CA GLU A 210 14.98 8.97 32.78
C GLU A 210 15.07 7.47 33.06
N MET A 211 14.01 6.90 33.63
CA MET A 211 13.92 5.46 33.88
C MET A 211 13.92 4.64 32.57
N VAL A 212 13.31 5.14 31.49
CA VAL A 212 13.46 4.54 30.16
C VAL A 212 14.93 4.48 29.74
N THR A 213 15.65 5.59 29.92
CA THR A 213 17.07 5.68 29.54
C THR A 213 17.94 4.75 30.36
N GLU A 214 17.67 4.64 31.67
CA GLU A 214 18.48 3.85 32.59
C GLU A 214 18.19 2.35 32.48
N TYR A 215 16.90 1.97 32.41
CA TYR A 215 16.47 0.58 32.59
C TYR A 215 16.06 -0.14 31.32
N SER A 216 15.55 0.57 30.28
CA SER A 216 14.96 -0.11 29.13
C SER A 216 16.03 -0.75 28.23
N HIS A 217 15.77 -1.98 27.85
CA HIS A 217 16.53 -2.72 26.85
C HIS A 217 15.90 -2.66 25.44
N ASP A 218 14.73 -2.06 25.31
CA ASP A 218 14.12 -1.81 23.99
C ASP A 218 14.71 -0.57 23.33
N ASN A 219 15.72 -0.77 22.51
CA ASN A 219 16.42 0.32 21.83
C ASN A 219 15.53 1.10 20.86
N THR A 220 14.46 0.50 20.36
CA THR A 220 13.53 1.14 19.41
C THR A 220 12.69 2.20 20.10
N SER A 221 12.00 1.83 21.18
CA SER A 221 11.16 2.76 21.92
C SER A 221 11.97 3.70 22.82
N LYS A 222 13.15 3.25 23.28
CA LYS A 222 14.06 4.04 24.12
C LYS A 222 14.39 5.41 23.52
N LEU A 223 14.64 5.49 22.21
CA LEU A 223 14.89 6.74 21.49
C LEU A 223 13.69 7.72 21.53
N ASN A 224 12.49 7.18 21.74
CA ASN A 224 11.25 7.95 21.84
C ASN A 224 10.66 7.90 23.28
N LYS A 225 11.51 7.98 24.29
CA LYS A 225 11.10 8.02 25.71
C LYS A 225 10.21 6.84 26.14
N GLY A 226 10.42 5.66 25.49
CA GLY A 226 9.67 4.44 25.72
C GLY A 226 8.33 4.34 24.95
N ILE A 227 7.94 5.38 24.20
CA ILE A 227 6.69 5.39 23.43
C ILE A 227 6.77 4.37 22.31
N LEU A 228 5.78 3.49 22.26
CA LEU A 228 5.61 2.52 21.19
C LEU A 228 4.99 3.20 19.97
N PRO A 229 5.62 3.13 18.78
CA PRO A 229 5.15 3.84 17.59
C PRO A 229 3.75 3.40 17.16
N THR A 230 3.40 2.13 17.43
CA THR A 230 2.07 1.60 17.15
C THR A 230 1.76 0.54 18.19
N TYR A 231 0.82 0.82 19.08
CA TYR A 231 0.30 -0.16 20.01
C TYR A 231 -1.03 -0.73 19.53
N ARG A 232 -1.14 -2.07 19.61
CA ARG A 232 -2.42 -2.78 19.38
C ARG A 232 -2.57 -3.84 20.47
N PRO A 233 -3.78 -4.08 21.01
CA PRO A 233 -4.04 -5.16 21.95
C PRO A 233 -3.50 -6.51 21.41
N GLY A 234 -2.89 -7.29 22.29
CA GLY A 234 -2.26 -8.57 21.95
C GLY A 234 -0.82 -8.50 21.43
N MET A 235 -0.31 -7.32 21.03
CA MET A 235 1.02 -7.19 20.41
C MET A 235 2.18 -7.63 21.33
N TYR A 236 2.05 -7.41 22.64
CA TYR A 236 3.04 -7.80 23.67
C TYR A 236 2.52 -8.87 24.61
N GLY A 237 1.47 -9.61 24.21
CA GLY A 237 0.80 -10.63 25.00
C GLY A 237 -0.39 -10.11 25.80
N GLU A 238 -1.17 -11.06 26.34
CA GLU A 238 -2.43 -10.77 27.02
C GLU A 238 -2.23 -9.97 28.31
N ALA A 239 -1.25 -10.36 29.12
CA ALA A 239 -0.95 -9.67 30.39
C ALA A 239 -0.62 -8.18 30.17
N PHE A 240 0.13 -7.87 29.11
CA PHE A 240 0.46 -6.49 28.74
C PHE A 240 -0.81 -5.72 28.36
N SER A 241 -1.67 -6.30 27.52
CA SER A 241 -2.90 -5.66 27.07
C SER A 241 -3.89 -5.42 28.21
N THR A 242 -4.05 -6.40 29.08
CA THR A 242 -4.90 -6.28 30.28
C THR A 242 -4.43 -5.13 31.18
N GLU A 243 -3.13 -5.01 31.38
CA GLU A 243 -2.60 -3.90 32.18
C GLU A 243 -2.80 -2.54 31.50
N VAL A 244 -2.59 -2.46 30.17
CA VAL A 244 -2.91 -1.22 29.42
C VAL A 244 -4.39 -0.84 29.57
N GLU A 245 -5.30 -1.79 29.50
CA GLU A 245 -6.73 -1.54 29.67
C GLU A 245 -7.07 -1.03 31.07
N ARG A 246 -6.43 -1.60 32.10
CA ARG A 246 -6.61 -1.22 33.50
C ARG A 246 -6.12 0.21 33.79
N LEU A 247 -5.07 0.65 33.10
CA LEU A 247 -4.45 1.95 33.35
C LEU A 247 -5.28 3.08 32.72
N GLY A 248 -5.51 4.13 33.46
CA GLY A 248 -6.02 5.42 32.93
C GLY A 248 -4.95 6.21 32.17
N ALA A 249 -5.36 7.23 31.45
CA ALA A 249 -4.43 8.15 30.80
C ALA A 249 -3.45 8.75 31.83
N THR A 250 -2.19 8.87 31.44
CA THR A 250 -1.05 9.35 32.24
C THR A 250 -0.63 8.42 33.40
N GLN A 251 -1.29 7.28 33.59
CA GLN A 251 -0.94 6.33 34.64
C GLN A 251 0.19 5.38 34.22
N THR A 252 0.97 4.97 35.22
CA THR A 252 2.04 3.96 35.09
C THR A 252 1.64 2.73 35.88
N SER A 253 1.99 1.52 35.38
CA SER A 253 1.76 0.28 36.10
C SER A 253 2.49 0.29 37.43
N GLY A 254 1.79 -0.18 38.49
CA GLY A 254 2.38 -0.38 39.82
C GLY A 254 3.10 -1.73 39.95
N ILE A 255 3.09 -2.54 38.92
CA ILE A 255 3.69 -3.88 38.86
C ILE A 255 4.55 -4.04 37.62
N ALA A 256 5.53 -4.97 37.69
CA ALA A 256 6.25 -5.42 36.52
C ALA A 256 5.44 -6.50 35.82
N VAL A 257 5.04 -6.21 34.57
CA VAL A 257 4.24 -7.13 33.73
C VAL A 257 5.16 -8.09 32.99
N GLU A 258 5.00 -9.38 33.18
CA GLU A 258 5.78 -10.40 32.48
C GLU A 258 5.24 -10.68 31.08
N SER A 259 6.15 -10.84 30.14
CA SER A 259 5.89 -11.29 28.77
C SER A 259 6.94 -12.34 28.34
N GLY A 260 6.77 -12.90 27.14
CA GLY A 260 7.79 -13.80 26.58
C GLY A 260 9.16 -13.14 26.34
N ALA A 261 9.24 -11.82 26.27
CA ALA A 261 10.47 -11.06 26.09
C ALA A 261 11.15 -10.64 27.41
N GLY A 262 10.40 -10.59 28.51
CA GLY A 262 10.87 -10.16 29.84
C GLY A 262 9.82 -9.40 30.63
N TYR A 263 10.26 -8.39 31.38
CA TYR A 263 9.39 -7.59 32.24
C TYR A 263 9.18 -6.20 31.67
N HIS A 264 7.94 -5.71 31.77
CA HIS A 264 7.54 -4.39 31.31
C HIS A 264 7.00 -3.55 32.45
N ILE A 265 7.38 -2.28 32.48
CA ILE A 265 6.71 -1.24 33.24
C ILE A 265 5.99 -0.38 32.23
N ILE A 266 4.67 -0.38 32.28
CA ILE A 266 3.81 0.18 31.24
C ILE A 266 3.31 1.56 31.69
N ARG A 267 3.28 2.51 30.77
CA ARG A 267 2.64 3.80 30.98
C ARG A 267 1.68 4.08 29.81
N VAL A 268 0.44 4.37 30.16
CA VAL A 268 -0.51 4.93 29.19
C VAL A 268 -0.23 6.44 29.10
N HIS A 269 0.31 6.90 27.98
CA HIS A 269 0.64 8.30 27.77
C HIS A 269 -0.61 9.12 27.48
N SER A 270 -1.43 8.65 26.55
CA SER A 270 -2.73 9.25 26.24
C SER A 270 -3.75 8.18 25.86
N ARG A 271 -5.03 8.50 26.07
CA ARG A 271 -6.15 7.69 25.57
C ARG A 271 -7.20 8.63 25.05
N VAL A 272 -7.41 8.56 23.73
CA VAL A 272 -8.41 9.36 23.01
C VAL A 272 -9.54 8.45 22.58
N VAL A 273 -10.76 8.84 22.87
CA VAL A 273 -11.98 8.16 22.43
C VAL A 273 -12.64 9.07 21.39
N THR A 274 -12.85 8.53 20.20
CA THR A 274 -13.59 9.20 19.12
C THR A 274 -14.86 8.42 18.87
N LEU A 275 -16.00 9.08 18.82
CA LEU A 275 -17.25 8.41 18.45
C LEU A 275 -17.43 8.47 16.94
N LEU A 276 -17.90 7.38 16.34
CA LEU A 276 -18.18 7.33 14.90
C LEU A 276 -19.20 8.43 14.51
N SER A 277 -20.17 8.74 15.38
CA SER A 277 -21.14 9.83 15.17
C SER A 277 -20.47 11.17 14.90
N ASP A 278 -19.37 11.45 15.58
CA ASP A 278 -18.71 12.76 15.56
C ASP A 278 -17.91 12.99 14.28
N VAL A 279 -17.41 11.88 13.68
CA VAL A 279 -16.54 11.92 12.50
C VAL A 279 -17.21 11.33 11.25
N ARG A 280 -18.44 10.81 11.36
CA ARG A 280 -19.12 10.10 10.28
C ARG A 280 -19.18 10.91 8.98
N ILE A 281 -19.54 12.18 9.07
CA ILE A 281 -19.69 13.04 7.90
C ILE A 281 -18.34 13.25 7.22
N THR A 282 -17.32 13.62 8.00
CA THR A 282 -15.96 13.84 7.48
C THR A 282 -15.40 12.56 6.87
N LEU A 283 -15.51 11.44 7.59
CA LEU A 283 -15.01 10.15 7.13
C LEU A 283 -15.73 9.66 5.87
N THR A 284 -17.05 9.89 5.76
CA THR A 284 -17.81 9.57 4.55
C THR A 284 -17.33 10.41 3.38
N LYS A 285 -17.11 11.71 3.58
CA LYS A 285 -16.58 12.62 2.56
C LYS A 285 -15.19 12.17 2.09
N ASP A 286 -14.28 11.91 3.02
CA ASP A 286 -12.93 11.45 2.72
C ASP A 286 -12.93 10.14 1.91
N LEU A 287 -13.85 9.21 2.25
CA LEU A 287 -14.02 7.95 1.53
C LEU A 287 -14.61 8.14 0.13
N LEU A 288 -15.53 9.10 -0.05
CA LEU A 288 -16.10 9.42 -1.37
C LEU A 288 -15.06 10.06 -2.29
N GLU A 289 -14.21 10.95 -1.76
CA GLU A 289 -13.21 11.70 -2.50
C GLU A 289 -11.88 10.94 -2.68
N ALA A 290 -11.69 9.83 -1.96
CA ALA A 290 -10.46 9.05 -2.03
C ALA A 290 -10.22 8.51 -3.46
N PRO A 291 -8.95 8.40 -3.91
CA PRO A 291 -8.63 7.71 -5.15
C PRO A 291 -9.19 6.29 -5.19
N ALA A 292 -9.55 5.80 -6.38
CA ALA A 292 -10.01 4.42 -6.54
C ALA A 292 -8.90 3.43 -6.16
N ASP A 293 -9.22 2.45 -5.32
CA ASP A 293 -8.28 1.40 -4.97
C ASP A 293 -8.31 0.23 -5.96
N ILE A 294 -7.27 -0.62 -5.92
CA ILE A 294 -7.12 -1.75 -6.84
C ILE A 294 -8.32 -2.72 -6.76
N SER A 295 -8.93 -2.88 -5.59
CA SER A 295 -10.07 -3.76 -5.41
C SER A 295 -11.34 -3.17 -6.06
N GLU A 296 -11.54 -1.87 -5.89
CA GLU A 296 -12.64 -1.14 -6.55
C GLU A 296 -12.50 -1.21 -8.09
N ILE A 297 -11.29 -0.97 -8.61
CA ILE A 297 -10.99 -1.06 -10.04
C ILE A 297 -11.36 -2.46 -10.58
N LYS A 298 -10.86 -3.52 -9.95
CA LYS A 298 -11.13 -4.89 -10.37
C LYS A 298 -12.63 -5.23 -10.31
N GLN A 299 -13.28 -4.87 -9.21
CA GLN A 299 -14.71 -5.16 -9.04
C GLN A 299 -15.55 -4.42 -10.05
N THR A 300 -15.26 -3.15 -10.31
CA THR A 300 -15.98 -2.34 -11.30
C THR A 300 -15.88 -2.93 -12.71
N ILE A 301 -14.70 -3.43 -13.11
CA ILE A 301 -14.56 -4.10 -14.43
C ILE A 301 -15.42 -5.37 -14.48
N ILE A 302 -15.42 -6.16 -13.42
CA ILE A 302 -16.26 -7.36 -13.33
C ILE A 302 -17.75 -6.99 -13.45
N ASP A 303 -18.19 -5.95 -12.74
CA ASP A 303 -19.57 -5.50 -12.71
C ASP A 303 -19.99 -4.93 -14.08
N LEU A 304 -19.14 -4.15 -14.75
CA LEU A 304 -19.39 -3.65 -16.09
C LEU A 304 -19.55 -4.79 -17.11
N ARG A 305 -18.67 -5.80 -17.04
CA ARG A 305 -18.78 -7.00 -17.90
C ARG A 305 -20.07 -7.79 -17.63
N ALA A 306 -20.45 -7.95 -16.36
CA ALA A 306 -21.64 -8.68 -15.97
C ALA A 306 -22.95 -7.99 -16.41
N ALA A 307 -22.94 -6.65 -16.46
CA ALA A 307 -24.08 -5.85 -16.88
C ALA A 307 -24.21 -5.74 -18.43
N ALA A 308 -23.15 -6.05 -19.17
CA ALA A 308 -23.11 -5.87 -20.62
C ALA A 308 -23.55 -7.12 -21.38
N LYS A 309 -24.13 -6.90 -22.55
CA LYS A 309 -24.31 -7.97 -23.55
C LYS A 309 -23.08 -7.99 -24.47
N ILE A 310 -22.23 -8.99 -24.30
CA ILE A 310 -21.01 -9.18 -25.09
C ILE A 310 -21.24 -10.38 -26.01
N GLU A 311 -21.11 -10.15 -27.31
CA GLU A 311 -21.21 -11.21 -28.33
C GLU A 311 -19.86 -11.28 -29.07
N TYR A 312 -19.28 -12.48 -29.15
CA TYR A 312 -17.97 -12.72 -29.79
C TYR A 312 -18.11 -13.31 -31.18
#